data_04ad942b8e5da7f16ff87f45503fa760
#
_entry.id   04ad942b8e5da7f16ff87f45503fa760
#
_cell.length_a   1.000
_cell.length_b   1.000
_cell.length_c   1.000
_cell.angle_alpha   90.00
_cell.angle_beta   90.00
_cell.angle_gamma   90.00
#
_symmetry.space_group_name_H-M   'P 1'
#
loop_
_entity.id
_entity.type
_entity.pdbx_description
1 polymer ?
#
loop_
_entity_poly.entity_id
_entity_poly.type
_entity_poly.pdbx_seq_one_letter_code
_entity_poly.pdbx_strand_id
1 'polypeptide(L)'
;HTTVNLTAKKDIEAHLERNAKGIAVSIAQALSMDIEEYKAFLETGNVNSDYYHKMQAYFHSIKEVSNVKFIYTERKVDEKTSEYELDAEPIGSPAFSPPGEKEENNPQKEIVYSTKAPTAYRADVFSKWGKLLGAYAPIFDRDGEVLGVVGVDIDGTHIYGNLSRLNIALVAIYVFITALSLTSIWKFSSNILDPLLKDKMTGAYTKRYFESFLGHEITHSVRARKDLALMMFDLDHFKNINDTYGHVFGDKVLTTISEIIKKSLRPTDYFVRYGGEEFIAMIENTDIKHVLEAAERIRSSIEARQIFNPEKNLSVNVTISIGVAGLNNTAISPKELVERADTALYAAKVTRNTVSLYNSNQNSFVSSIN
;
A
#
# COMPACT_ATOMS: atom_id res chain seq x y z
N HIS A 1 6.99 -11.33 7.34
CA HIS A 1 8.09 -11.39 6.33
C HIS A 1 9.45 -11.07 6.94
N THR A 2 9.58 -10.05 7.78
CA THR A 2 10.84 -9.70 8.46
C THR A 2 11.35 -10.83 9.37
N THR A 3 10.45 -11.55 10.02
CA THR A 3 10.79 -12.63 10.96
C THR A 3 11.35 -13.87 10.25
N VAL A 4 10.79 -14.27 9.12
CA VAL A 4 11.24 -15.45 8.35
C VAL A 4 12.65 -15.24 7.76
N ASN A 5 12.92 -14.04 7.23
CA ASN A 5 14.25 -13.69 6.71
C ASN A 5 15.30 -13.58 7.82
N LEU A 6 14.91 -13.11 9.02
CA LEU A 6 15.82 -13.07 10.17
C LEU A 6 16.16 -14.48 10.65
N THR A 7 15.22 -15.40 10.64
CA THR A 7 15.43 -16.80 11.04
C THR A 7 16.33 -17.52 10.05
N ALA A 8 16.03 -17.44 8.76
CA ALA A 8 16.85 -18.03 7.71
C ALA A 8 18.30 -17.49 7.71
N LYS A 9 18.47 -16.18 7.93
CA LYS A 9 19.79 -15.56 8.09
C LYS A 9 20.54 -16.15 9.28
N LYS A 10 19.91 -16.22 10.46
CA LYS A 10 20.50 -16.78 11.67
C LYS A 10 20.89 -18.25 11.51
N ASP A 11 20.07 -19.04 10.83
CA ASP A 11 20.33 -20.45 10.60
C ASP A 11 21.54 -20.67 9.66
N ILE A 12 21.63 -19.87 8.60
CA ILE A 12 22.79 -19.90 7.68
C ILE A 12 24.06 -19.47 8.41
N GLU A 13 24.03 -18.37 9.15
CA GLU A 13 25.17 -17.88 9.95
C GLU A 13 25.62 -18.94 10.97
N ALA A 14 24.68 -19.53 11.73
CA ALA A 14 24.98 -20.57 12.69
C ALA A 14 25.58 -21.86 12.03
N HIS A 15 25.15 -22.17 10.80
CA HIS A 15 25.73 -23.28 10.06
C HIS A 15 27.20 -23.00 9.65
N LEU A 16 27.47 -21.79 9.14
CA LEU A 16 28.81 -21.37 8.76
C LEU A 16 29.76 -21.27 9.97
N GLU A 17 29.29 -20.75 11.09
CA GLU A 17 30.01 -20.70 12.36
C GLU A 17 30.44 -22.12 12.82
N ARG A 18 29.50 -23.08 12.78
CA ARG A 18 29.80 -24.47 13.11
C ARG A 18 30.83 -25.07 12.16
N ASN A 19 30.73 -24.75 10.87
CA ASN A 19 31.69 -25.25 9.87
C ASN A 19 33.09 -24.67 10.09
N ALA A 20 33.21 -23.33 10.20
CA ALA A 20 34.49 -22.68 10.52
C ALA A 20 35.13 -23.24 11.79
N LYS A 21 34.32 -23.42 12.84
CA LYS A 21 34.74 -23.97 14.10
C LYS A 21 35.26 -25.40 13.99
N GLY A 22 34.57 -26.25 13.24
CA GLY A 22 35.02 -27.63 12.97
C GLY A 22 36.37 -27.68 12.26
N ILE A 23 36.54 -26.82 11.24
CA ILE A 23 37.80 -26.72 10.49
C ILE A 23 38.93 -26.20 11.39
N ALA A 24 38.69 -25.11 12.14
CA ALA A 24 39.70 -24.55 13.05
C ALA A 24 40.14 -25.56 14.11
N VAL A 25 39.23 -26.33 14.69
CA VAL A 25 39.52 -27.39 15.65
C VAL A 25 40.37 -28.49 15.02
N SER A 26 40.04 -28.95 13.80
CA SER A 26 40.79 -30.00 13.12
C SER A 26 42.24 -29.58 12.83
N ILE A 27 42.43 -28.33 12.41
CA ILE A 27 43.77 -27.79 12.15
C ILE A 27 44.54 -27.62 13.46
N ALA A 28 43.88 -27.07 14.51
CA ALA A 28 44.54 -26.90 15.81
C ALA A 28 44.99 -28.23 16.43
N GLN A 29 44.19 -29.29 16.28
CA GLN A 29 44.55 -30.63 16.70
C GLN A 29 45.77 -31.15 15.92
N ALA A 30 45.82 -30.97 14.60
CA ALA A 30 46.97 -31.39 13.80
C ALA A 30 48.24 -30.65 14.22
N LEU A 31 48.19 -29.35 14.47
CA LEU A 31 49.33 -28.58 14.99
C LEU A 31 49.75 -29.01 16.39
N SER A 32 48.78 -29.34 17.26
CA SER A 32 49.08 -29.84 18.62
C SER A 32 49.75 -31.24 18.63
N MET A 33 49.53 -32.05 17.58
CA MET A 33 50.25 -33.33 17.42
C MET A 33 51.71 -33.14 17.06
N ASP A 34 52.05 -32.14 16.22
CA ASP A 34 53.40 -31.79 15.82
C ASP A 34 53.94 -30.59 16.63
N ILE A 35 53.60 -30.47 17.88
CA ILE A 35 53.81 -29.26 18.70
C ILE A 35 55.26 -28.84 18.84
N GLU A 36 56.19 -29.79 18.83
CA GLU A 36 57.63 -29.47 18.96
C GLU A 36 58.16 -28.81 17.68
N GLU A 37 57.73 -29.27 16.52
CA GLU A 37 58.09 -28.63 15.21
C GLU A 37 57.46 -27.23 15.12
N TYR A 38 56.22 -27.07 15.64
CA TYR A 38 55.56 -25.77 15.67
C TYR A 38 56.32 -24.81 16.61
N LYS A 39 56.70 -25.25 17.82
CA LYS A 39 57.49 -24.43 18.77
C LYS A 39 58.85 -24.01 18.17
N ALA A 40 59.58 -24.93 17.51
CA ALA A 40 60.81 -24.62 16.87
C ALA A 40 60.65 -23.60 15.72
N PHE A 41 59.52 -23.65 15.00
CA PHE A 41 59.16 -22.62 14.02
C PHE A 41 58.88 -21.26 14.65
N LEU A 42 58.13 -21.20 15.75
CA LEU A 42 57.81 -19.97 16.47
C LEU A 42 59.07 -19.22 16.96
N GLU A 43 60.19 -19.92 17.26
CA GLU A 43 61.45 -19.32 17.65
C GLU A 43 62.16 -18.61 16.48
N THR A 44 61.95 -19.07 15.28
CA THR A 44 62.69 -18.58 14.11
C THR A 44 61.89 -17.72 13.15
N GLY A 45 60.55 -17.93 13.09
CA GLY A 45 59.65 -17.29 12.11
C GLY A 45 60.08 -17.51 10.63
N ASN A 46 60.89 -18.55 10.36
CA ASN A 46 61.49 -18.73 9.05
C ASN A 46 60.51 -19.28 8.01
N VAL A 47 59.99 -18.41 7.15
CA VAL A 47 59.05 -18.75 6.07
C VAL A 47 59.67 -19.68 4.99
N ASN A 48 61.00 -19.81 4.93
CA ASN A 48 61.70 -20.70 3.99
C ASN A 48 61.98 -22.08 4.63
N SER A 49 61.47 -22.39 5.83
CA SER A 49 61.63 -23.70 6.46
C SER A 49 60.73 -24.75 5.79
N ASP A 50 61.17 -26.01 5.78
CA ASP A 50 60.35 -27.13 5.30
C ASP A 50 59.04 -27.27 6.09
N TYR A 51 59.07 -26.93 7.38
CA TYR A 51 57.90 -26.94 8.21
C TYR A 51 56.86 -25.91 7.75
N TYR A 52 57.28 -24.65 7.49
CA TYR A 52 56.41 -23.61 7.00
C TYR A 52 55.74 -24.02 5.69
N HIS A 53 56.50 -24.47 4.72
CA HIS A 53 55.99 -24.91 3.43
C HIS A 53 55.02 -26.10 3.56
N LYS A 54 55.32 -27.08 4.40
CA LYS A 54 54.45 -28.22 4.72
C LYS A 54 53.09 -27.73 5.28
N MET A 55 53.10 -26.81 6.25
CA MET A 55 51.89 -26.29 6.88
C MET A 55 51.10 -25.36 5.94
N GLN A 56 51.78 -24.51 5.19
CA GLN A 56 51.14 -23.67 4.18
C GLN A 56 50.40 -24.52 3.12
N ALA A 57 51.06 -25.57 2.59
CA ALA A 57 50.44 -26.51 1.66
C ALA A 57 49.25 -27.24 2.28
N TYR A 58 49.33 -27.63 3.55
CA TYR A 58 48.25 -28.26 4.29
C TYR A 58 47.06 -27.32 4.43
N PHE A 59 47.26 -26.06 4.89
CA PHE A 59 46.22 -25.06 5.01
C PHE A 59 45.57 -24.72 3.67
N HIS A 60 46.41 -24.61 2.61
CA HIS A 60 45.94 -24.34 1.26
C HIS A 60 45.02 -25.47 0.74
N SER A 61 45.38 -26.74 1.01
CA SER A 61 44.57 -27.88 0.61
C SER A 61 43.18 -27.88 1.29
N ILE A 62 43.12 -27.49 2.56
CA ILE A 62 41.86 -27.37 3.28
C ILE A 62 41.03 -26.19 2.72
N LYS A 63 41.67 -25.06 2.45
CA LYS A 63 41.04 -23.89 1.88
C LYS A 63 40.35 -24.19 0.54
N GLU A 64 41.01 -24.93 -0.37
CA GLU A 64 40.45 -25.30 -1.67
C GLU A 64 39.17 -26.15 -1.58
N VAL A 65 39.08 -27.08 -0.62
CA VAL A 65 37.95 -28.01 -0.51
C VAL A 65 36.82 -27.49 0.40
N SER A 66 37.09 -26.53 1.27
CA SER A 66 36.15 -26.11 2.33
C SER A 66 35.46 -24.76 2.08
N ASN A 67 35.76 -24.09 0.97
CA ASN A 67 35.25 -22.75 0.64
C ASN A 67 35.51 -21.69 1.74
N VAL A 68 36.62 -21.84 2.44
CA VAL A 68 37.12 -20.91 3.45
C VAL A 68 37.93 -19.82 2.78
N LYS A 69 37.82 -18.58 3.25
CA LYS A 69 38.54 -17.44 2.68
C LYS A 69 39.99 -17.36 3.17
N PHE A 70 40.17 -17.44 4.51
CA PHE A 70 41.47 -17.36 5.17
C PHE A 70 41.62 -18.47 6.20
N ILE A 71 42.86 -19.00 6.31
CA ILE A 71 43.31 -19.92 7.38
C ILE A 71 44.67 -19.43 7.83
N TYR A 72 44.80 -19.17 9.12
CA TYR A 72 46.04 -18.65 9.68
C TYR A 72 46.18 -19.07 11.15
N THR A 73 47.37 -18.88 11.71
CA THR A 73 47.61 -19.00 13.15
C THR A 73 48.12 -17.69 13.72
N GLU A 74 47.77 -17.43 14.94
CA GLU A 74 48.22 -16.27 15.69
C GLU A 74 48.64 -16.67 17.10
N ARG A 75 49.57 -15.89 17.64
CA ARG A 75 50.01 -15.98 19.05
C ARG A 75 49.78 -14.68 19.78
N LYS A 76 49.34 -14.75 21.00
CA LYS A 76 49.20 -13.59 21.88
C LYS A 76 50.54 -13.05 22.31
N VAL A 77 50.82 -11.78 22.06
CA VAL A 77 52.03 -11.06 22.48
C VAL A 77 51.79 -10.37 23.83
N ASP A 78 50.68 -9.65 23.91
CA ASP A 78 50.22 -8.97 25.12
C ASP A 78 48.67 -8.90 25.18
N GLU A 79 48.08 -8.14 26.12
CA GLU A 79 46.61 -8.03 26.26
C GLU A 79 45.92 -7.39 25.02
N LYS A 80 46.65 -6.61 24.25
CA LYS A 80 46.09 -5.82 23.12
C LYS A 80 46.57 -6.30 21.74
N THR A 81 47.60 -7.12 21.69
CA THR A 81 48.29 -7.44 20.46
C THR A 81 48.49 -8.95 20.31
N SER A 82 48.17 -9.47 19.13
CA SER A 82 48.58 -10.77 18.64
C SER A 82 49.49 -10.63 17.44
N GLU A 83 50.23 -11.67 17.09
CA GLU A 83 51.09 -11.74 15.89
C GLU A 83 50.75 -12.98 15.08
N TYR A 84 50.74 -12.80 13.75
CA TYR A 84 50.59 -13.91 12.80
C TYR A 84 51.82 -14.82 12.82
N GLU A 85 51.57 -16.13 12.61
CA GLU A 85 52.63 -17.12 12.62
C GLU A 85 52.62 -17.96 11.32
N LEU A 86 51.54 -18.66 11.02
CA LEU A 86 51.35 -19.43 9.80
C LEU A 86 50.20 -18.83 9.00
N ASP A 87 50.30 -18.80 7.68
CA ASP A 87 49.27 -18.31 6.80
C ASP A 87 49.13 -19.20 5.57
N ALA A 88 47.87 -19.49 5.18
CA ALA A 88 47.54 -20.27 3.98
C ALA A 88 47.81 -19.51 2.67
N GLU A 89 47.91 -18.18 2.74
CA GLU A 89 48.12 -17.36 1.56
C GLU A 89 49.54 -17.50 1.00
N PRO A 90 49.73 -17.46 -0.33
CA PRO A 90 51.04 -17.50 -0.94
C PRO A 90 51.92 -16.33 -0.49
N ILE A 91 53.16 -16.58 -0.19
CA ILE A 91 54.15 -15.56 0.18
C ILE A 91 54.19 -14.48 -0.92
N GLY A 92 54.07 -13.23 -0.51
CA GLY A 92 54.02 -12.07 -1.39
C GLY A 92 52.68 -11.75 -2.03
N SER A 93 51.60 -12.50 -1.70
CA SER A 93 50.25 -12.10 -2.08
C SER A 93 49.77 -10.89 -1.24
N PRO A 94 48.86 -10.06 -1.76
CA PRO A 94 48.31 -8.94 -0.98
C PRO A 94 47.54 -9.34 0.27
N ALA A 95 47.19 -10.63 0.37
CA ALA A 95 46.42 -11.18 1.49
C ALA A 95 47.32 -11.95 2.48
N PHE A 96 48.60 -12.09 2.21
CA PHE A 96 49.56 -12.79 3.04
C PHE A 96 49.94 -11.97 4.28
N SER A 97 49.82 -12.57 5.46
CA SER A 97 50.31 -12.01 6.70
C SER A 97 51.60 -12.74 7.16
N PRO A 98 52.77 -12.07 7.09
CA PRO A 98 54.03 -12.71 7.43
C PRO A 98 54.14 -12.97 8.94
N PRO A 99 54.92 -14.00 9.34
CA PRO A 99 55.19 -14.24 10.76
C PRO A 99 55.75 -13.02 11.47
N GLY A 100 55.20 -12.72 12.64
CA GLY A 100 55.53 -11.54 13.43
C GLY A 100 54.79 -10.25 13.04
N GLU A 101 53.94 -10.26 11.98
CA GLU A 101 53.02 -9.15 11.70
C GLU A 101 52.02 -9.02 12.85
N LYS A 102 51.93 -7.82 13.41
CA LYS A 102 51.09 -7.56 14.57
C LYS A 102 49.68 -7.13 14.17
N GLU A 103 48.69 -7.66 14.90
CA GLU A 103 47.30 -7.29 14.80
C GLU A 103 46.71 -6.94 16.15
N GLU A 104 45.73 -6.07 16.18
CA GLU A 104 44.98 -5.75 17.39
C GLU A 104 44.17 -6.98 17.88
N ASN A 105 44.26 -7.25 19.17
CA ASN A 105 43.64 -8.43 19.75
C ASN A 105 42.10 -8.35 19.72
N ASN A 106 41.48 -9.38 19.21
CA ASN A 106 40.05 -9.50 19.12
C ASN A 106 39.48 -10.11 20.41
N PRO A 107 38.39 -9.57 21.00
CA PRO A 107 37.76 -10.11 22.24
C PRO A 107 37.44 -11.62 22.14
N GLN A 108 37.18 -12.15 20.96
CA GLN A 108 36.90 -13.58 20.78
C GLN A 108 38.14 -14.45 20.95
N LYS A 109 39.34 -13.96 20.62
CA LYS A 109 40.60 -14.61 20.89
C LYS A 109 40.84 -14.73 22.42
N GLU A 110 40.54 -13.68 23.17
CA GLU A 110 40.61 -13.71 24.64
C GLU A 110 39.72 -14.78 25.28
N ILE A 111 38.52 -14.99 24.69
CA ILE A 111 37.62 -16.06 25.13
C ILE A 111 38.30 -17.44 24.94
N VAL A 112 39.01 -17.64 23.80
CA VAL A 112 39.72 -18.91 23.55
C VAL A 112 40.84 -19.13 24.56
N TYR A 113 41.65 -18.12 24.85
CA TYR A 113 42.72 -18.20 25.83
C TYR A 113 42.20 -18.47 27.24
N SER A 114 41.10 -17.82 27.65
CA SER A 114 40.52 -17.94 29.00
C SER A 114 39.72 -19.24 29.19
N THR A 115 38.98 -19.68 28.19
CA THR A 115 38.07 -20.82 28.30
C THR A 115 38.73 -22.13 27.79
N LYS A 116 39.86 -22.02 27.09
CA LYS A 116 40.53 -23.14 26.38
C LYS A 116 39.55 -23.87 25.44
N ALA A 117 38.60 -23.17 24.89
CA ALA A 117 37.53 -23.72 24.02
C ALA A 117 37.43 -22.95 22.71
N PRO A 118 37.08 -23.61 21.59
CA PRO A 118 36.94 -22.94 20.31
C PRO A 118 35.72 -21.99 20.31
N THR A 119 35.89 -20.80 19.72
CA THR A 119 34.86 -19.73 19.68
C THR A 119 34.63 -19.24 18.28
N ALA A 120 33.38 -19.07 17.89
CA ALA A 120 33.02 -18.42 16.63
C ALA A 120 32.88 -16.90 16.79
N TYR A 121 33.12 -16.16 15.72
CA TYR A 121 32.94 -14.71 15.67
C TYR A 121 32.32 -14.23 14.38
N ARG A 122 31.77 -13.02 14.45
CA ARG A 122 31.21 -12.29 13.32
C ARG A 122 31.92 -10.94 13.22
N ALA A 123 32.51 -10.66 12.09
CA ALA A 123 32.97 -9.31 11.82
C ALA A 123 31.78 -8.49 11.33
N ASP A 124 31.14 -7.75 12.25
CA ASP A 124 30.00 -6.86 11.94
C ASP A 124 30.45 -5.60 11.18
N VAL A 125 31.74 -5.30 11.15
CA VAL A 125 32.33 -4.15 10.49
C VAL A 125 32.99 -4.62 9.18
N PHE A 126 32.86 -3.83 8.11
CA PHE A 126 33.65 -3.98 6.90
C PHE A 126 35.14 -3.79 7.24
N SER A 127 35.84 -4.88 7.50
CA SER A 127 37.31 -4.86 7.54
C SER A 127 37.86 -4.67 6.13
N LYS A 128 39.17 -4.39 6.00
CA LYS A 128 39.87 -4.41 4.69
C LYS A 128 39.61 -5.72 3.92
N TRP A 129 39.18 -6.77 4.59
CA TRP A 129 38.95 -8.11 4.08
C TRP A 129 37.47 -8.43 3.75
N GLY A 130 36.53 -7.50 3.97
CA GLY A 130 35.09 -7.71 3.76
C GLY A 130 34.34 -8.13 5.03
N LYS A 131 33.12 -8.67 4.86
CA LYS A 131 32.36 -9.26 5.97
C LYS A 131 32.79 -10.70 6.17
N LEU A 132 33.44 -10.97 7.29
CA LEU A 132 33.92 -12.28 7.65
C LEU A 132 33.06 -12.91 8.74
N LEU A 133 32.83 -14.20 8.64
CA LEU A 133 32.32 -15.09 9.66
C LEU A 133 33.41 -16.08 9.93
N GLY A 134 33.83 -16.22 11.17
CA GLY A 134 34.97 -17.09 11.43
C GLY A 134 34.93 -17.79 12.79
N ALA A 135 35.97 -18.49 13.06
CA ALA A 135 36.18 -19.15 14.36
C ALA A 135 37.67 -19.21 14.71
N TYR A 136 37.90 -19.17 16.00
CA TYR A 136 39.21 -19.45 16.59
C TYR A 136 39.19 -20.77 17.35
N ALA A 137 40.25 -21.57 17.23
CA ALA A 137 40.46 -22.77 18.03
C ALA A 137 41.84 -22.77 18.69
N PRO A 138 41.96 -23.23 19.94
CA PRO A 138 43.22 -23.22 20.67
C PRO A 138 44.21 -24.30 20.13
N ILE A 139 45.48 -23.91 20.03
CA ILE A 139 46.61 -24.83 19.80
C ILE A 139 47.21 -25.10 21.19
N PHE A 140 47.20 -26.36 21.62
CA PHE A 140 47.67 -26.72 22.95
C PHE A 140 49.14 -27.18 22.88
N ASP A 141 49.87 -26.80 23.94
CA ASP A 141 51.18 -27.44 24.19
C ASP A 141 51.00 -28.77 24.97
N ARG A 142 52.11 -29.41 25.32
CA ARG A 142 52.09 -30.69 26.05
C ARG A 142 51.54 -30.58 27.47
N ASP A 143 51.58 -29.39 28.07
CA ASP A 143 51.09 -29.11 29.42
C ASP A 143 49.59 -28.71 29.42
N GLY A 144 48.97 -28.63 28.24
CA GLY A 144 47.59 -28.24 28.06
C GLY A 144 47.33 -26.72 28.14
N GLU A 145 48.42 -25.95 28.03
CA GLU A 145 48.29 -24.49 27.93
C GLU A 145 48.13 -24.07 26.45
N VAL A 146 47.41 -22.93 26.23
CA VAL A 146 47.15 -22.40 24.89
C VAL A 146 48.37 -21.64 24.40
N LEU A 147 49.07 -22.19 23.41
CA LEU A 147 50.26 -21.60 22.81
C LEU A 147 49.91 -20.56 21.75
N GLY A 148 48.81 -20.76 21.03
CA GLY A 148 48.28 -19.90 19.98
C GLY A 148 46.88 -20.30 19.59
N VAL A 149 46.36 -19.65 18.56
CA VAL A 149 45.01 -19.92 18.00
C VAL A 149 45.08 -20.15 16.51
N VAL A 150 44.26 -21.03 15.99
CA VAL A 150 43.96 -21.14 14.55
C VAL A 150 42.76 -20.26 14.26
N GLY A 151 42.90 -19.33 13.33
CA GLY A 151 41.83 -18.54 12.74
C GLY A 151 41.35 -19.14 11.41
N VAL A 152 40.04 -19.24 11.26
CA VAL A 152 39.38 -19.70 10.02
C VAL A 152 38.28 -18.73 9.66
N ASP A 153 38.36 -18.11 8.48
CA ASP A 153 37.44 -17.09 8.02
C ASP A 153 36.67 -17.52 6.76
N ILE A 154 35.37 -17.31 6.77
CA ILE A 154 34.46 -17.56 5.65
C ILE A 154 33.92 -16.22 5.15
N ASP A 155 33.84 -16.03 3.83
CA ASP A 155 33.29 -14.85 3.22
C ASP A 155 31.75 -14.80 3.32
N GLY A 156 31.23 -13.90 4.14
CA GLY A 156 29.80 -13.66 4.30
C GLY A 156 29.18 -12.76 3.23
N THR A 157 29.98 -12.11 2.37
CA THR A 157 29.51 -11.04 1.47
C THR A 157 28.44 -11.55 0.48
N HIS A 158 28.65 -12.74 -0.08
CA HIS A 158 27.71 -13.33 -1.05
C HIS A 158 26.37 -13.70 -0.43
N ILE A 159 26.34 -14.08 0.84
CA ILE A 159 25.13 -14.47 1.55
C ILE A 159 24.22 -13.27 1.76
N TYR A 160 24.81 -12.16 2.18
CA TYR A 160 24.07 -10.90 2.38
C TYR A 160 23.60 -10.28 1.06
N GLY A 161 24.38 -10.42 -0.02
CA GLY A 161 24.00 -9.94 -1.35
C GLY A 161 22.76 -10.66 -1.93
N ASN A 162 22.70 -11.97 -1.80
CA ASN A 162 21.58 -12.76 -2.30
C ASN A 162 20.28 -12.53 -1.49
N LEU A 163 20.39 -12.42 -0.18
CA LEU A 163 19.25 -12.09 0.68
C LEU A 163 18.65 -10.71 0.38
N SER A 164 19.49 -9.71 0.11
CA SER A 164 19.02 -8.37 -0.25
C SER A 164 18.29 -8.35 -1.60
N ARG A 165 18.77 -9.09 -2.60
CA ARG A 165 18.12 -9.22 -3.92
C ARG A 165 16.74 -9.88 -3.82
N LEU A 166 16.64 -10.96 -3.02
CA LEU A 166 15.36 -11.61 -2.73
C LEU A 166 14.38 -10.66 -2.06
N ASN A 167 14.80 -9.86 -1.08
CA ASN A 167 13.96 -8.87 -0.43
C ASN A 167 13.44 -7.81 -1.40
N ILE A 168 14.29 -7.29 -2.28
CA ILE A 168 13.90 -6.32 -3.31
C ILE A 168 12.85 -6.94 -4.24
N ALA A 169 13.06 -8.18 -4.70
CA ALA A 169 12.11 -8.88 -5.56
C ALA A 169 10.73 -9.08 -4.87
N LEU A 170 10.72 -9.49 -3.61
CA LEU A 170 9.49 -9.65 -2.83
C LEU A 170 8.74 -8.33 -2.62
N VAL A 171 9.45 -7.24 -2.34
CA VAL A 171 8.86 -5.90 -2.22
C VAL A 171 8.27 -5.46 -3.57
N ALA A 172 8.99 -5.69 -4.69
CA ALA A 172 8.49 -5.36 -6.02
C ALA A 172 7.21 -6.14 -6.37
N ILE A 173 7.14 -7.44 -6.07
CA ILE A 173 5.95 -8.27 -6.24
C ILE A 173 4.79 -7.75 -5.38
N TYR A 174 5.04 -7.40 -4.12
CA TYR A 174 4.03 -6.85 -3.23
C TYR A 174 3.44 -5.53 -3.77
N VAL A 175 4.31 -4.61 -4.20
CA VAL A 175 3.89 -3.33 -4.81
C VAL A 175 3.07 -3.59 -6.08
N PHE A 176 3.48 -4.53 -6.93
CA PHE A 176 2.74 -4.89 -8.14
C PHE A 176 1.34 -5.44 -7.83
N ILE A 177 1.23 -6.37 -6.88
CA ILE A 177 -0.07 -6.94 -6.47
C ILE A 177 -0.99 -5.86 -5.88
N THR A 178 -0.47 -4.96 -5.04
CA THR A 178 -1.26 -3.88 -4.46
C THR A 178 -1.73 -2.89 -5.54
N ALA A 179 -0.91 -2.53 -6.50
CA ALA A 179 -1.28 -1.68 -7.62
C ALA A 179 -2.38 -2.34 -8.49
N LEU A 180 -2.26 -3.63 -8.78
CA LEU A 180 -3.27 -4.40 -9.52
C LEU A 180 -4.60 -4.48 -8.77
N SER A 181 -4.56 -4.67 -7.44
CA SER A 181 -5.76 -4.70 -6.59
C SER A 181 -6.46 -3.33 -6.57
N LEU A 182 -5.72 -2.25 -6.43
CA LEU A 182 -6.26 -0.88 -6.45
C LEU A 182 -6.91 -0.53 -7.80
N THR A 183 -6.26 -0.89 -8.90
CA THR A 183 -6.83 -0.67 -10.25
C THR A 183 -8.09 -1.50 -10.48
N SER A 184 -8.14 -2.72 -9.97
CA SER A 184 -9.32 -3.60 -10.03
C SER A 184 -10.49 -3.05 -9.21
N ILE A 185 -10.23 -2.58 -8.00
CA ILE A 185 -11.23 -1.93 -7.13
C ILE A 185 -11.76 -0.66 -7.79
N TRP A 186 -10.88 0.19 -8.33
CA TRP A 186 -11.27 1.40 -9.04
C TRP A 186 -12.15 1.09 -10.26
N LYS A 187 -11.78 0.11 -11.07
CA LYS A 187 -12.53 -0.34 -12.24
C LYS A 187 -13.90 -0.95 -11.86
N PHE A 188 -13.94 -1.72 -10.76
CA PHE A 188 -15.20 -2.26 -10.23
C PHE A 188 -16.12 -1.14 -9.74
N SER A 189 -15.61 -0.17 -8.99
CA SER A 189 -16.36 0.98 -8.50
C SER A 189 -16.93 1.80 -9.67
N SER A 190 -16.11 2.22 -10.63
CA SER A 190 -16.53 3.07 -11.73
C SER A 190 -17.47 2.38 -12.74
N ASN A 191 -17.31 1.09 -12.95
CA ASN A 191 -18.09 0.37 -13.98
C ASN A 191 -19.36 -0.30 -13.42
N ILE A 192 -19.40 -0.62 -12.14
CA ILE A 192 -20.51 -1.37 -11.55
C ILE A 192 -21.29 -0.54 -10.53
N LEU A 193 -20.60 0.11 -9.56
CA LEU A 193 -21.30 0.87 -8.53
C LEU A 193 -21.86 2.19 -9.05
N ASP A 194 -21.08 2.99 -9.80
CA ASP A 194 -21.55 4.28 -10.30
C ASP A 194 -22.81 4.17 -11.18
N PRO A 195 -22.91 3.23 -12.13
CA PRO A 195 -24.13 3.04 -12.93
C PRO A 195 -25.33 2.53 -12.14
N LEU A 196 -25.12 1.88 -11.00
CA LEU A 196 -26.21 1.47 -10.11
C LEU A 196 -26.75 2.64 -9.29
N LEU A 197 -25.93 3.62 -9.01
CA LEU A 197 -26.27 4.78 -8.19
C LEU A 197 -26.71 5.98 -9.05
N LYS A 198 -26.11 6.17 -10.23
CA LYS A 198 -26.33 7.35 -11.07
C LYS A 198 -26.73 7.01 -12.50
N ASP A 199 -27.65 7.78 -13.04
CA ASP A 199 -28.02 7.76 -14.45
C ASP A 199 -26.86 8.32 -15.30
N LYS A 200 -26.40 7.55 -16.31
CA LYS A 200 -25.22 7.89 -17.12
C LYS A 200 -25.40 9.14 -17.97
N MET A 201 -26.62 9.44 -18.37
CA MET A 201 -26.93 10.56 -19.27
C MET A 201 -26.99 11.88 -18.50
N THR A 202 -27.67 11.88 -17.37
CA THR A 202 -27.96 13.10 -16.60
C THR A 202 -27.04 13.30 -15.38
N GLY A 203 -26.34 12.24 -14.94
CA GLY A 203 -25.56 12.24 -13.71
C GLY A 203 -26.38 12.40 -12.43
N ALA A 204 -27.71 12.31 -12.52
CA ALA A 204 -28.64 12.25 -11.40
C ALA A 204 -28.58 10.87 -10.74
N TYR A 205 -28.99 10.77 -9.48
CA TYR A 205 -29.18 9.46 -8.87
C TYR A 205 -30.30 8.67 -9.55
N THR A 206 -30.24 7.34 -9.51
CA THR A 206 -31.31 6.49 -10.04
C THR A 206 -32.49 6.42 -9.08
N LYS A 207 -33.70 6.17 -9.61
CA LYS A 207 -34.91 5.91 -8.82
C LYS A 207 -34.67 4.80 -7.78
N ARG A 208 -34.04 3.71 -8.18
CA ARG A 208 -33.74 2.57 -7.28
C ARG A 208 -32.86 2.96 -6.09
N TYR A 209 -31.85 3.78 -6.33
CA TYR A 209 -31.01 4.29 -5.25
C TYR A 209 -31.80 5.21 -4.30
N PHE A 210 -32.59 6.14 -4.86
CA PHE A 210 -33.46 7.03 -4.09
C PHE A 210 -34.43 6.27 -3.17
N GLU A 211 -35.13 5.28 -3.71
CA GLU A 211 -36.08 4.45 -2.93
C GLU A 211 -35.39 3.70 -1.79
N SER A 212 -34.11 3.35 -1.94
CA SER A 212 -33.36 2.61 -0.93
C SER A 212 -33.02 3.45 0.30
N PHE A 213 -32.89 4.77 0.19
CA PHE A 213 -32.49 5.63 1.31
C PHE A 213 -33.57 6.61 1.80
N LEU A 214 -34.61 6.90 1.00
CA LEU A 214 -35.66 7.86 1.36
C LEU A 214 -36.26 7.60 2.75
N GLY A 215 -36.54 6.33 3.09
CA GLY A 215 -37.08 5.96 4.39
C GLY A 215 -36.17 6.30 5.57
N HIS A 216 -34.86 6.18 5.36
CA HIS A 216 -33.85 6.57 6.35
C HIS A 216 -33.86 8.08 6.55
N GLU A 217 -33.88 8.87 5.47
CA GLU A 217 -33.85 10.34 5.53
C GLU A 217 -35.13 10.91 6.17
N ILE A 218 -36.32 10.35 5.88
CA ILE A 218 -37.56 10.71 6.56
C ILE A 218 -37.44 10.47 8.07
N THR A 219 -36.96 9.27 8.46
CA THR A 219 -36.81 8.91 9.87
C THR A 219 -35.81 9.83 10.58
N HIS A 220 -34.70 10.13 9.93
CA HIS A 220 -33.68 11.04 10.44
C HIS A 220 -34.23 12.46 10.62
N SER A 221 -34.93 12.99 9.62
CA SER A 221 -35.53 14.35 9.67
C SER A 221 -36.56 14.50 10.78
N VAL A 222 -37.46 13.53 10.94
CA VAL A 222 -38.46 13.52 12.03
C VAL A 222 -37.77 13.49 13.40
N ARG A 223 -36.79 12.62 13.60
CA ARG A 223 -36.05 12.53 14.88
C ARG A 223 -35.27 13.81 15.19
N ALA A 224 -34.64 14.40 14.18
CA ALA A 224 -33.83 15.61 14.30
C ALA A 224 -34.68 16.89 14.30
N ARG A 225 -36.00 16.80 14.12
CA ARG A 225 -36.95 17.92 13.93
C ARG A 225 -36.49 18.86 12.82
N LYS A 226 -36.04 18.29 11.71
CA LYS A 226 -35.57 19.03 10.53
C LYS A 226 -36.62 18.93 9.42
N ASP A 227 -36.73 19.98 8.64
CA ASP A 227 -37.59 19.98 7.47
C ASP A 227 -37.02 19.10 6.37
N LEU A 228 -37.88 18.39 5.67
CA LEU A 228 -37.56 17.61 4.45
C LEU A 228 -38.67 17.88 3.42
N ALA A 229 -38.28 18.17 2.21
CA ALA A 229 -39.23 18.37 1.10
C ALA A 229 -38.77 17.62 -0.17
N LEU A 230 -39.74 17.23 -0.97
CA LEU A 230 -39.51 16.73 -2.33
C LEU A 230 -40.02 17.78 -3.33
N MET A 231 -39.26 18.02 -4.38
CA MET A 231 -39.69 18.66 -5.62
C MET A 231 -39.73 17.57 -6.70
N MET A 232 -40.91 17.36 -7.29
CA MET A 232 -41.06 16.44 -8.42
C MET A 232 -41.20 17.26 -9.69
N PHE A 233 -40.40 16.95 -10.69
CA PHE A 233 -40.31 17.69 -11.94
C PHE A 233 -40.73 16.82 -13.11
N ASP A 234 -41.42 17.42 -14.09
CA ASP A 234 -41.73 16.76 -15.34
C ASP A 234 -41.69 17.80 -16.49
N LEU A 235 -40.97 17.48 -17.57
CA LEU A 235 -40.82 18.34 -18.75
C LEU A 235 -42.14 18.43 -19.51
N ASP A 236 -42.56 19.64 -19.76
CA ASP A 236 -43.83 19.88 -20.49
C ASP A 236 -43.65 19.52 -21.98
N HIS A 237 -44.60 18.73 -22.51
CA HIS A 237 -44.64 18.32 -23.92
C HIS A 237 -43.38 17.61 -24.42
N PHE A 238 -42.60 16.89 -23.54
CA PHE A 238 -41.37 16.29 -23.95
C PHE A 238 -41.53 15.26 -25.09
N LYS A 239 -42.65 14.54 -25.12
CA LYS A 239 -42.98 13.65 -26.21
C LYS A 239 -43.02 14.41 -27.56
N ASN A 240 -43.63 15.61 -27.59
CA ASN A 240 -43.66 16.41 -28.84
C ASN A 240 -42.26 16.84 -29.28
N ILE A 241 -41.36 17.09 -28.33
CA ILE A 241 -39.96 17.40 -28.61
C ILE A 241 -39.28 16.20 -29.32
N ASN A 242 -39.46 15.01 -28.78
CA ASN A 242 -38.93 13.77 -29.37
C ASN A 242 -39.53 13.50 -30.75
N ASP A 243 -40.85 13.63 -30.87
CA ASP A 243 -41.56 13.37 -32.15
C ASP A 243 -41.15 14.38 -33.25
N THR A 244 -40.85 15.63 -32.88
CA THR A 244 -40.51 16.71 -33.81
C THR A 244 -39.03 16.77 -34.13
N TYR A 245 -38.15 16.54 -33.15
CA TYR A 245 -36.72 16.80 -33.26
C TYR A 245 -35.84 15.55 -33.09
N GLY A 246 -36.46 14.39 -32.88
CA GLY A 246 -35.77 13.11 -32.66
C GLY A 246 -35.25 12.90 -31.24
N HIS A 247 -35.06 11.64 -30.90
CA HIS A 247 -34.62 11.24 -29.54
C HIS A 247 -33.22 11.79 -29.16
N VAL A 248 -32.31 11.94 -30.12
CA VAL A 248 -30.97 12.49 -29.86
C VAL A 248 -31.05 13.94 -29.38
N PHE A 249 -31.97 14.73 -29.92
CA PHE A 249 -32.20 16.09 -29.45
C PHE A 249 -32.95 16.09 -28.08
N GLY A 250 -33.90 15.17 -27.90
CA GLY A 250 -34.55 14.95 -26.61
C GLY A 250 -33.56 14.63 -25.47
N ASP A 251 -32.58 13.77 -25.75
CA ASP A 251 -31.50 13.46 -24.81
C ASP A 251 -30.65 14.70 -24.45
N LYS A 252 -30.36 15.56 -25.47
CA LYS A 252 -29.69 16.84 -25.25
C LYS A 252 -30.52 17.79 -24.38
N VAL A 253 -31.84 17.83 -24.59
CA VAL A 253 -32.77 18.59 -23.72
C VAL A 253 -32.71 18.09 -22.29
N LEU A 254 -32.86 16.78 -22.05
CA LEU A 254 -32.80 16.17 -20.75
C LEU A 254 -31.49 16.47 -20.01
N THR A 255 -30.36 16.34 -20.72
CA THR A 255 -29.05 16.66 -20.17
C THR A 255 -28.93 18.13 -19.78
N THR A 256 -29.36 19.04 -20.65
CA THR A 256 -29.33 20.48 -20.40
C THR A 256 -30.18 20.86 -19.18
N ILE A 257 -31.40 20.34 -19.10
CA ILE A 257 -32.32 20.60 -17.98
C ILE A 257 -31.74 20.04 -16.67
N SER A 258 -31.21 18.83 -16.71
CA SER A 258 -30.53 18.21 -15.54
C SER A 258 -29.38 19.06 -15.02
N GLU A 259 -28.58 19.67 -15.88
CA GLU A 259 -27.51 20.57 -15.47
C GLU A 259 -28.06 21.85 -14.80
N ILE A 260 -29.15 22.42 -15.31
CA ILE A 260 -29.78 23.61 -14.72
C ILE A 260 -30.30 23.29 -13.32
N ILE A 261 -31.05 22.18 -13.18
CA ILE A 261 -31.57 21.74 -11.88
C ILE A 261 -30.41 21.51 -10.91
N LYS A 262 -29.42 20.72 -11.30
CA LYS A 262 -28.27 20.37 -10.46
C LYS A 262 -27.47 21.61 -10.00
N LYS A 263 -27.26 22.61 -10.85
CA LYS A 263 -26.58 23.87 -10.51
C LYS A 263 -27.38 24.74 -9.54
N SER A 264 -28.71 24.55 -9.50
CA SER A 264 -29.61 25.29 -8.62
C SER A 264 -29.78 24.66 -7.24
N LEU A 265 -29.34 23.43 -7.07
CA LEU A 265 -29.37 22.66 -5.83
C LEU A 265 -28.05 22.81 -5.05
N ARG A 266 -28.11 22.58 -3.74
CA ARG A 266 -26.94 22.54 -2.87
C ARG A 266 -26.21 21.18 -2.99
N PRO A 267 -24.93 21.10 -2.64
CA PRO A 267 -24.22 19.83 -2.61
C PRO A 267 -24.82 18.78 -1.66
N THR A 268 -25.61 19.23 -0.68
CA THR A 268 -26.31 18.38 0.30
C THR A 268 -27.67 17.88 -0.20
N ASP A 269 -28.21 18.46 -1.28
CA ASP A 269 -29.49 18.06 -1.83
C ASP A 269 -29.31 16.87 -2.78
N TYR A 270 -30.29 16.00 -2.82
CA TYR A 270 -30.26 14.84 -3.72
C TYR A 270 -31.03 15.15 -5.00
N PHE A 271 -30.42 14.89 -6.14
CA PHE A 271 -31.05 15.01 -7.46
C PHE A 271 -31.16 13.64 -8.11
N VAL A 272 -32.36 13.26 -8.50
CA VAL A 272 -32.75 11.91 -8.90
C VAL A 272 -33.45 11.94 -10.24
N ARG A 273 -33.11 11.02 -11.16
CA ARG A 273 -33.93 10.73 -12.34
C ARG A 273 -34.95 9.66 -11.97
N TYR A 274 -36.21 10.06 -11.86
CA TYR A 274 -37.29 9.19 -11.38
C TYR A 274 -37.96 8.39 -12.50
N GLY A 275 -38.07 8.99 -13.70
CA GLY A 275 -38.63 8.38 -14.91
C GLY A 275 -37.86 8.80 -16.15
N GLY A 276 -38.48 8.63 -17.31
CA GLY A 276 -37.89 9.05 -18.59
C GLY A 276 -37.56 10.54 -18.65
N GLU A 277 -38.57 11.37 -18.35
CA GLU A 277 -38.54 12.84 -18.35
C GLU A 277 -38.86 13.42 -16.97
N GLU A 278 -38.97 12.56 -15.96
CA GLU A 278 -39.31 12.92 -14.59
C GLU A 278 -38.08 12.93 -13.68
N PHE A 279 -37.98 13.95 -12.85
CA PHE A 279 -36.91 14.09 -11.89
C PHE A 279 -37.46 14.39 -10.49
N ILE A 280 -36.69 14.08 -9.47
CA ILE A 280 -36.96 14.45 -8.08
C ILE A 280 -35.74 15.16 -7.51
N ALA A 281 -35.97 16.25 -6.77
CA ALA A 281 -34.97 16.77 -5.84
C ALA A 281 -35.50 16.59 -4.39
N MET A 282 -34.64 16.02 -3.52
CA MET A 282 -34.91 15.97 -2.09
C MET A 282 -34.07 17.04 -1.41
N ILE A 283 -34.75 17.93 -0.70
CA ILE A 283 -34.20 19.11 -0.05
C ILE A 283 -34.29 18.92 1.46
N GLU A 284 -33.14 18.98 2.10
CA GLU A 284 -33.05 18.80 3.55
C GLU A 284 -32.89 20.13 4.29
N ASN A 285 -33.40 20.19 5.53
CA ASN A 285 -33.18 21.27 6.47
C ASN A 285 -33.47 22.66 5.87
N THR A 286 -34.59 22.76 5.14
CA THR A 286 -35.00 23.98 4.43
C THR A 286 -36.51 24.19 4.59
N ASP A 287 -36.90 25.36 5.05
CA ASP A 287 -38.28 25.76 5.12
C ASP A 287 -39.00 25.65 3.78
N ILE A 288 -40.25 25.24 3.79
CA ILE A 288 -41.06 25.00 2.58
C ILE A 288 -41.17 26.26 1.70
N LYS A 289 -41.15 27.46 2.27
CA LYS A 289 -41.15 28.72 1.53
C LYS A 289 -39.88 28.85 0.66
N HIS A 290 -38.74 28.58 1.24
CA HIS A 290 -37.47 28.62 0.50
C HIS A 290 -37.37 27.49 -0.54
N VAL A 291 -38.03 26.35 -0.30
CA VAL A 291 -38.12 25.26 -1.30
C VAL A 291 -38.94 25.72 -2.50
N LEU A 292 -40.08 26.43 -2.27
CA LEU A 292 -40.91 27.01 -3.34
C LEU A 292 -40.16 28.08 -4.12
N GLU A 293 -39.43 28.98 -3.44
CA GLU A 293 -38.56 29.96 -4.11
C GLU A 293 -37.47 29.29 -5.00
N ALA A 294 -36.90 28.20 -4.52
CA ALA A 294 -35.94 27.42 -5.30
C ALA A 294 -36.59 26.73 -6.49
N ALA A 295 -37.77 26.15 -6.33
CA ALA A 295 -38.53 25.55 -7.42
C ALA A 295 -38.89 26.57 -8.50
N GLU A 296 -39.38 27.76 -8.13
CA GLU A 296 -39.71 28.82 -9.08
C GLU A 296 -38.47 29.37 -9.80
N ARG A 297 -37.34 29.51 -9.09
CA ARG A 297 -36.06 29.87 -9.72
C ARG A 297 -35.61 28.83 -10.76
N ILE A 298 -35.76 27.53 -10.47
CA ILE A 298 -35.44 26.44 -11.39
C ILE A 298 -36.38 26.53 -12.61
N ARG A 299 -37.69 26.63 -12.40
CA ARG A 299 -38.71 26.75 -13.47
C ARG A 299 -38.36 27.91 -14.43
N SER A 300 -38.15 29.10 -13.87
CA SER A 300 -37.82 30.31 -14.64
C SER A 300 -36.50 30.19 -15.40
N SER A 301 -35.51 29.56 -14.78
CA SER A 301 -34.19 29.32 -15.44
C SER A 301 -34.31 28.38 -16.62
N ILE A 302 -35.18 27.38 -16.56
CA ILE A 302 -35.44 26.45 -17.65
C ILE A 302 -36.25 27.16 -18.77
N GLU A 303 -37.32 27.90 -18.43
CA GLU A 303 -38.13 28.67 -19.38
C GLU A 303 -37.30 29.68 -20.17
N ALA A 304 -36.36 30.36 -19.50
CA ALA A 304 -35.45 31.31 -20.17
C ALA A 304 -34.37 30.67 -21.03
N ARG A 305 -34.14 29.33 -20.91
CA ARG A 305 -33.08 28.64 -21.58
C ARG A 305 -33.44 28.26 -23.02
N GLN A 306 -32.74 28.80 -23.98
CA GLN A 306 -32.79 28.34 -25.35
C GLN A 306 -31.82 27.19 -25.60
N ILE A 307 -32.31 26.07 -26.15
CA ILE A 307 -31.53 24.89 -26.48
C ILE A 307 -31.41 24.82 -28.01
N PHE A 308 -30.17 25.03 -28.50
CA PHE A 308 -29.91 25.05 -29.93
C PHE A 308 -29.91 23.64 -30.55
N ASN A 309 -30.72 23.45 -31.58
CA ASN A 309 -30.74 22.26 -32.42
C ASN A 309 -29.84 22.48 -33.65
N PRO A 310 -28.70 21.84 -33.78
CA PRO A 310 -27.77 22.04 -34.89
C PRO A 310 -28.32 21.46 -36.24
N GLU A 311 -29.12 20.40 -36.19
CA GLU A 311 -29.65 19.74 -37.38
C GLU A 311 -30.71 20.59 -38.11
N LYS A 312 -31.52 21.28 -37.33
CA LYS A 312 -32.58 22.14 -37.82
C LYS A 312 -32.23 23.64 -37.80
N ASN A 313 -31.03 23.97 -37.33
CA ASN A 313 -30.50 25.34 -37.18
C ASN A 313 -31.50 26.30 -36.49
N LEU A 314 -32.10 25.86 -35.38
CA LEU A 314 -33.05 26.64 -34.60
C LEU A 314 -32.88 26.41 -33.10
N SER A 315 -33.36 27.34 -32.28
CA SER A 315 -33.41 27.22 -30.83
C SER A 315 -34.80 26.82 -30.38
N VAL A 316 -34.87 25.89 -29.45
CA VAL A 316 -36.10 25.36 -28.85
C VAL A 316 -36.17 25.79 -27.41
N ASN A 317 -37.31 26.33 -26.97
CA ASN A 317 -37.63 26.59 -25.58
C ASN A 317 -38.42 25.41 -25.02
N VAL A 318 -38.13 25.05 -23.77
CA VAL A 318 -38.85 24.01 -23.05
C VAL A 318 -39.33 24.58 -21.72
N THR A 319 -40.42 24.06 -21.20
CA THR A 319 -40.92 24.39 -19.86
C THR A 319 -41.03 23.17 -19.00
N ILE A 320 -41.15 23.39 -17.70
CA ILE A 320 -41.23 22.32 -16.72
C ILE A 320 -42.31 22.61 -15.70
N SER A 321 -43.07 21.60 -15.31
CA SER A 321 -44.02 21.65 -14.22
C SER A 321 -43.39 21.04 -12.96
N ILE A 322 -43.63 21.62 -11.79
CA ILE A 322 -42.99 21.22 -10.55
C ILE A 322 -44.05 21.05 -9.45
N GLY A 323 -44.07 19.86 -8.83
CA GLY A 323 -44.86 19.57 -7.64
C GLY A 323 -43.96 19.56 -6.40
N VAL A 324 -44.40 20.25 -5.35
CA VAL A 324 -43.65 20.34 -4.08
C VAL A 324 -44.46 19.75 -2.92
N ALA A 325 -43.82 18.92 -2.12
CA ALA A 325 -44.40 18.36 -0.89
C ALA A 325 -43.38 18.38 0.25
N GLY A 326 -43.79 18.92 1.40
CA GLY A 326 -42.99 18.92 2.63
C GLY A 326 -43.43 17.84 3.61
N LEU A 327 -42.50 17.41 4.46
CA LEU A 327 -42.74 16.41 5.52
C LEU A 327 -43.60 16.97 6.68
N ASN A 328 -43.60 18.30 6.91
CA ASN A 328 -44.34 18.99 7.95
C ASN A 328 -44.23 18.37 9.35
N ASN A 329 -43.05 17.88 9.73
CA ASN A 329 -42.78 17.23 11.02
C ASN A 329 -43.68 16.01 11.35
N THR A 330 -44.37 15.45 10.37
CA THR A 330 -45.23 14.27 10.53
C THR A 330 -44.51 13.03 9.99
N ALA A 331 -44.50 11.94 10.76
CA ALA A 331 -43.99 10.67 10.27
C ALA A 331 -44.98 10.13 9.21
N ILE A 332 -44.56 10.19 7.95
CA ILE A 332 -45.29 9.62 6.81
C ILE A 332 -44.39 8.55 6.13
N SER A 333 -45.02 7.65 5.40
CA SER A 333 -44.27 6.66 4.64
C SER A 333 -43.52 7.29 3.46
N PRO A 334 -42.39 6.72 3.01
CA PRO A 334 -41.70 7.15 1.78
C PRO A 334 -42.62 7.24 0.58
N LYS A 335 -43.50 6.26 0.44
CA LYS A 335 -44.50 6.21 -0.62
C LYS A 335 -45.46 7.40 -0.57
N GLU A 336 -45.96 7.70 0.62
CA GLU A 336 -46.90 8.80 0.84
C GLU A 336 -46.27 10.16 0.50
N LEU A 337 -45.02 10.40 0.87
CA LEU A 337 -44.35 11.66 0.55
C LEU A 337 -44.16 11.84 -0.98
N VAL A 338 -43.82 10.76 -1.68
CA VAL A 338 -43.76 10.77 -3.16
C VAL A 338 -45.11 10.99 -3.77
N GLU A 339 -46.20 10.33 -3.29
CA GLU A 339 -47.57 10.50 -3.80
C GLU A 339 -48.08 11.95 -3.58
N ARG A 340 -47.71 12.60 -2.48
CA ARG A 340 -48.03 14.01 -2.24
C ARG A 340 -47.32 14.92 -3.26
N ALA A 341 -46.04 14.69 -3.56
CA ALA A 341 -45.32 15.47 -4.54
C ALA A 341 -45.88 15.24 -5.96
N ASP A 342 -46.25 14.01 -6.30
CA ASP A 342 -46.87 13.63 -7.57
C ASP A 342 -48.26 14.30 -7.72
N THR A 343 -49.07 14.31 -6.68
CA THR A 343 -50.37 15.01 -6.65
C THR A 343 -50.20 16.51 -6.92
N ALA A 344 -49.20 17.14 -6.31
CA ALA A 344 -48.85 18.53 -6.58
C ALA A 344 -48.38 18.75 -8.03
N LEU A 345 -47.57 17.84 -8.56
CA LEU A 345 -47.13 17.89 -9.93
C LEU A 345 -48.30 17.76 -10.93
N TYR A 346 -49.23 16.85 -10.64
CA TYR A 346 -50.42 16.69 -11.47
C TYR A 346 -51.24 18.02 -11.54
N ALA A 347 -51.36 18.74 -10.41
CA ALA A 347 -51.98 20.06 -10.40
C ALA A 347 -51.18 21.07 -11.25
N ALA A 348 -49.86 21.08 -11.14
CA ALA A 348 -49.00 21.93 -11.98
C ALA A 348 -49.16 21.64 -13.48
N LYS A 349 -49.38 20.38 -13.87
CA LYS A 349 -49.59 19.94 -15.25
C LYS A 349 -50.89 20.44 -15.89
N VAL A 350 -51.84 20.88 -15.09
CA VAL A 350 -53.13 21.48 -15.62
C VAL A 350 -52.85 22.78 -16.40
N THR A 351 -52.03 23.64 -15.83
CA THR A 351 -51.63 24.92 -16.45
C THR A 351 -50.31 24.86 -17.18
N ARG A 352 -49.47 23.88 -16.79
CA ARG A 352 -48.06 23.73 -17.18
C ARG A 352 -47.19 24.93 -16.81
N ASN A 353 -45.88 24.79 -16.98
CA ASN A 353 -44.89 25.83 -16.66
C ASN A 353 -45.17 26.52 -15.31
N THR A 354 -45.45 25.74 -14.26
CA THR A 354 -45.88 26.27 -12.96
C THR A 354 -45.36 25.39 -11.82
N VAL A 355 -45.31 25.97 -10.62
CA VAL A 355 -44.99 25.28 -9.37
C VAL A 355 -46.28 25.14 -8.54
N SER A 356 -46.55 23.95 -8.05
CA SER A 356 -47.69 23.69 -7.13
C SER A 356 -47.20 23.05 -5.84
N LEU A 357 -47.80 23.50 -4.70
CA LEU A 357 -47.52 22.92 -3.38
C LEU A 357 -48.66 21.98 -2.98
N TYR A 358 -48.29 20.78 -2.48
CA TYR A 358 -49.25 19.89 -1.83
C TYR A 358 -49.77 20.52 -0.51
N ASN A 359 -51.09 20.68 -0.39
CA ASN A 359 -51.72 21.18 0.83
C ASN A 359 -52.67 20.11 1.40
N SER A 360 -52.37 19.61 2.61
CA SER A 360 -53.17 18.58 3.29
C SER A 360 -54.53 19.07 3.79
N ASN A 361 -54.72 20.38 3.92
CA ASN A 361 -55.95 20.96 4.52
C ASN A 361 -57.02 21.34 3.50
N GLN A 362 -56.71 21.23 2.22
CA GLN A 362 -57.68 21.48 1.17
C GLN A 362 -57.48 20.44 0.07
N ASN A 363 -58.55 19.74 -0.32
CA ASN A 363 -58.60 19.05 -1.62
C ASN A 363 -58.56 20.05 -2.80
N SER A 364 -58.03 21.25 -2.61
CA SER A 364 -57.88 22.34 -3.55
C SER A 364 -56.44 22.84 -3.59
N PHE A 365 -55.90 22.81 -4.76
CA PHE A 365 -54.51 23.20 -5.08
C PHE A 365 -54.35 24.72 -5.01
N VAL A 366 -53.30 25.20 -4.36
CA VAL A 366 -52.90 26.60 -4.46
C VAL A 366 -51.92 26.69 -5.64
N SER A 367 -52.42 27.15 -6.79
CA SER A 367 -51.55 27.60 -7.88
C SER A 367 -50.81 28.85 -7.42
N SER A 368 -49.48 28.81 -7.58
CA SER A 368 -48.53 29.78 -7.06
C SER A 368 -48.84 31.24 -7.31
N ILE A 369 -48.51 31.98 -6.36
CA ILE A 369 -47.99 33.35 -6.27
C ILE A 369 -47.75 34.03 -7.62
N ASN A 370 -48.57 34.99 -7.93
CA ASN A 370 -48.28 36.06 -8.89
C ASN A 370 -47.11 36.92 -8.47
#